data_c2902dbc21266c2e2028a3683499527c
#
_entry.id   c2902dbc21266c2e2028a3683499527c
#
_cell.length_a   1.000
_cell.length_b   1.000
_cell.length_c   1.000
_cell.angle_alpha   90.00
_cell.angle_beta   90.00
_cell.angle_gamma   90.00
#
_symmetry.space_group_name_H-M   'P 1'
#
loop_
_entity.id
_entity.type
_entity.pdbx_description
1 polymer ?
#
loop_
_entity_poly.entity_id
_entity_poly.type
_entity_poly.pdbx_seq_one_letter_code
_entity_poly.pdbx_strand_id
1 'polypeptide(L)'
;KTVFDLIYDRMVRVSWKKEVRAELFKIFPGDAFEKVRTEIDVIHARVLRGRVFIALHMHAGDGNVHTNVPLNSDNQRMMQKGVEAVHRVMALAKSLGGVISGEHGIGLTKIEFLDAEKLELYTEYVHQMDPQRHFNRGKLSKDIDLRMLYTPSFNLLGAESLIMQQTQVKEISDAIKNCLRCGKCKSKCTTHVPRA
;
A
#
# COMPACT_ATOMS: atom_id res chain seq x y z
N LYS A 1 3.79 -13.79 -29.15
CA LYS A 1 3.11 -13.71 -27.86
C LYS A 1 2.26 -14.97 -27.66
N THR A 2 2.38 -15.60 -26.52
CA THR A 2 1.54 -16.72 -26.12
C THR A 2 0.15 -16.23 -25.69
N VAL A 3 -0.82 -17.14 -25.58
CA VAL A 3 -2.14 -16.80 -24.99
C VAL A 3 -1.98 -16.27 -23.55
N PHE A 4 -1.01 -16.80 -22.81
CA PHE A 4 -0.68 -16.32 -21.47
C PHE A 4 -0.22 -14.85 -21.49
N ASP A 5 0.65 -14.49 -22.43
CA ASP A 5 1.11 -13.09 -22.58
C ASP A 5 -0.05 -12.15 -22.91
N LEU A 6 -0.97 -12.60 -23.79
CA LEU A 6 -2.15 -11.81 -24.15
C LEU A 6 -3.09 -11.58 -22.95
N ILE A 7 -3.27 -12.60 -22.10
CA ILE A 7 -4.07 -12.48 -20.86
C ILE A 7 -3.35 -11.60 -19.85
N TYR A 8 -2.04 -11.79 -19.70
CA TYR A 8 -1.21 -11.01 -18.77
C TYR A 8 -1.17 -9.52 -19.14
N ASP A 9 -1.01 -9.22 -20.43
CA ASP A 9 -1.03 -7.86 -21.00
C ASP A 9 -2.46 -7.27 -21.06
N ARG A 10 -3.47 -8.00 -20.62
CA ARG A 10 -4.90 -7.62 -20.64
C ARG A 10 -5.46 -7.37 -22.05
N MET A 11 -4.82 -7.87 -23.06
CA MET A 11 -5.31 -7.83 -24.45
C MET A 11 -6.49 -8.77 -24.66
N VAL A 12 -6.55 -9.84 -23.87
CA VAL A 12 -7.67 -10.80 -23.84
C VAL A 12 -8.18 -10.88 -22.41
N ARG A 13 -9.50 -10.79 -22.24
CA ARG A 13 -10.17 -10.96 -20.95
C ARG A 13 -10.82 -12.34 -20.90
N VAL A 14 -10.47 -13.09 -19.87
CA VAL A 14 -11.01 -14.42 -19.62
C VAL A 14 -11.82 -14.41 -18.34
N SER A 15 -13.05 -14.88 -18.39
CA SER A 15 -13.92 -14.98 -17.23
C SER A 15 -13.57 -16.23 -16.42
N TRP A 16 -13.08 -16.06 -15.21
CA TRP A 16 -12.85 -17.18 -14.30
C TRP A 16 -14.06 -18.10 -14.20
N LYS A 17 -15.23 -17.54 -13.89
CA LYS A 17 -16.44 -18.31 -13.63
C LYS A 17 -16.93 -19.07 -14.86
N LYS A 18 -16.94 -18.43 -16.04
CA LYS A 18 -17.56 -18.97 -17.24
C LYS A 18 -16.58 -19.81 -18.08
N GLU A 19 -15.33 -19.39 -18.19
CA GLU A 19 -14.39 -19.91 -19.18
C GLU A 19 -13.27 -20.76 -18.57
N VAL A 20 -12.89 -20.50 -17.30
CA VAL A 20 -11.83 -21.27 -16.66
C VAL A 20 -12.41 -22.29 -15.70
N ARG A 21 -13.16 -21.84 -14.68
CA ARG A 21 -13.69 -22.74 -13.64
C ARG A 21 -14.62 -23.80 -14.21
N ALA A 22 -15.50 -23.40 -15.10
CA ALA A 22 -16.45 -24.33 -15.71
C ALA A 22 -15.75 -25.45 -16.49
N GLU A 23 -14.72 -25.11 -17.26
CA GLU A 23 -13.94 -26.10 -18.01
C GLU A 23 -13.08 -26.99 -17.11
N LEU A 24 -12.43 -26.43 -16.09
CA LEU A 24 -11.70 -27.22 -15.09
C LEU A 24 -12.61 -28.24 -14.39
N PHE A 25 -13.85 -27.85 -14.07
CA PHE A 25 -14.81 -28.75 -13.42
C PHE A 25 -15.32 -29.87 -14.35
N LYS A 26 -15.32 -29.65 -15.66
CA LYS A 26 -15.59 -30.71 -16.65
C LYS A 26 -14.41 -31.69 -16.77
N ILE A 27 -13.17 -31.21 -16.64
CA ILE A 27 -11.96 -32.04 -16.69
C ILE A 27 -11.85 -32.91 -15.44
N PHE A 28 -12.33 -32.44 -14.28
CA PHE A 28 -12.29 -33.13 -13.00
C PHE A 28 -13.70 -33.44 -12.47
N PRO A 29 -14.44 -34.37 -13.11
CA PRO A 29 -15.81 -34.70 -12.73
C PRO A 29 -15.88 -35.71 -11.60
N GLY A 30 -17.05 -35.80 -10.94
CA GLY A 30 -17.37 -36.83 -9.95
C GLY A 30 -16.69 -36.65 -8.59
N ASP A 31 -17.03 -37.53 -7.65
CA ASP A 31 -16.63 -37.41 -6.25
C ASP A 31 -15.14 -37.64 -6.01
N ALA A 32 -14.51 -38.46 -6.86
CA ALA A 32 -13.07 -38.71 -6.79
C ALA A 32 -12.21 -37.43 -6.91
N PHE A 33 -12.72 -36.40 -7.58
CA PHE A 33 -12.03 -35.13 -7.78
C PHE A 33 -12.60 -33.96 -6.96
N GLU A 34 -13.42 -34.22 -5.96
CA GLU A 34 -14.01 -33.18 -5.12
C GLU A 34 -12.94 -32.33 -4.43
N LYS A 35 -11.90 -32.95 -3.90
CA LYS A 35 -10.76 -32.25 -3.28
C LYS A 35 -10.04 -31.33 -4.27
N VAL A 36 -9.87 -31.77 -5.51
CA VAL A 36 -9.23 -30.95 -6.56
C VAL A 36 -10.08 -29.72 -6.89
N ARG A 37 -11.39 -29.89 -7.04
CA ARG A 37 -12.31 -28.76 -7.31
C ARG A 37 -12.33 -27.77 -6.14
N THR A 38 -12.32 -28.26 -4.91
CA THR A 38 -12.25 -27.40 -3.71
C THR A 38 -10.93 -26.62 -3.69
N GLU A 39 -9.81 -27.26 -3.97
CA GLU A 39 -8.51 -26.57 -4.00
C GLU A 39 -8.41 -25.54 -5.12
N ILE A 40 -8.99 -25.79 -6.28
CA ILE A 40 -9.11 -24.81 -7.38
C ILE A 40 -9.82 -23.54 -6.89
N ASP A 41 -10.94 -23.66 -6.17
CA ASP A 41 -11.68 -22.52 -5.63
C ASP A 41 -10.89 -21.81 -4.51
N VAL A 42 -10.18 -22.55 -3.66
CA VAL A 42 -9.31 -22.00 -2.60
C VAL A 42 -8.17 -21.19 -3.22
N ILE A 43 -7.50 -21.73 -4.23
CA ILE A 43 -6.42 -21.03 -4.95
C ILE A 43 -6.95 -19.73 -5.56
N HIS A 44 -8.10 -19.80 -6.25
CA HIS A 44 -8.71 -18.61 -6.84
C HIS A 44 -9.04 -17.55 -5.79
N ALA A 45 -9.64 -17.94 -4.67
CA ALA A 45 -9.94 -17.03 -3.57
C ALA A 45 -8.68 -16.40 -2.96
N ARG A 46 -7.59 -17.17 -2.84
CA ARG A 46 -6.28 -16.69 -2.38
C ARG A 46 -5.70 -15.65 -3.34
N VAL A 47 -5.75 -15.92 -4.65
CA VAL A 47 -5.28 -14.98 -5.69
C VAL A 47 -6.08 -13.68 -5.66
N LEU A 48 -7.42 -13.77 -5.53
CA LEU A 48 -8.27 -12.58 -5.43
C LEU A 48 -7.91 -11.72 -4.22
N ARG A 49 -7.72 -12.34 -3.05
CA ARG A 49 -7.35 -11.63 -1.82
C ARG A 49 -5.97 -10.99 -1.88
N GLY A 50 -5.07 -11.51 -2.70
CA GLY A 50 -3.72 -10.97 -2.91
C GLY A 50 -3.62 -9.93 -4.03
N ARG A 51 -4.73 -9.53 -4.64
CA ARG A 51 -4.72 -8.50 -5.70
C ARG A 51 -4.49 -7.12 -5.11
N VAL A 52 -3.60 -6.38 -5.75
CA VAL A 52 -3.44 -4.95 -5.52
C VAL A 52 -4.33 -4.20 -6.49
N PHE A 53 -5.25 -3.40 -5.99
CA PHE A 53 -6.08 -2.51 -6.77
C PHE A 53 -5.52 -1.09 -6.71
N ILE A 54 -5.65 -0.36 -7.81
CA ILE A 54 -5.35 1.06 -7.84
C ILE A 54 -6.65 1.75 -8.19
N ALA A 55 -7.20 2.49 -7.25
CA ALA A 55 -8.34 3.37 -7.48
C ALA A 55 -7.82 4.76 -7.82
N LEU A 56 -8.40 5.36 -8.84
CA LEU A 56 -8.04 6.70 -9.28
C LEU A 56 -9.23 7.63 -9.06
N HIS A 57 -8.94 8.81 -8.54
CA HIS A 57 -9.81 9.98 -8.67
C HIS A 57 -8.95 11.17 -9.06
N MET A 58 -9.53 12.17 -9.70
CA MET A 58 -8.72 13.21 -10.30
C MET A 58 -9.46 14.55 -10.38
N HIS A 59 -8.69 15.61 -10.36
CA HIS A 59 -9.10 16.91 -10.80
C HIS A 59 -8.71 17.02 -12.29
N ALA A 60 -9.60 16.54 -13.16
CA ALA A 60 -9.28 16.34 -14.58
C ALA A 60 -8.87 17.63 -15.30
N GLY A 61 -9.43 18.77 -14.89
CA GLY A 61 -9.08 20.08 -15.46
C GLY A 61 -7.63 20.50 -15.19
N ASP A 62 -7.08 20.05 -14.05
CA ASP A 62 -5.72 20.42 -13.63
C ASP A 62 -4.69 19.32 -13.96
N GLY A 63 -5.16 18.17 -14.45
CA GLY A 63 -4.31 17.00 -14.66
C GLY A 63 -3.79 16.36 -13.36
N ASN A 64 -4.38 16.71 -12.20
CA ASN A 64 -3.99 16.15 -10.91
C ASN A 64 -4.70 14.83 -10.65
N VAL A 65 -3.93 13.77 -10.43
CA VAL A 65 -4.43 12.40 -10.26
C VAL A 65 -4.07 11.89 -8.87
N HIS A 66 -5.08 11.48 -8.12
CA HIS A 66 -4.93 10.78 -6.85
C HIS A 66 -4.97 9.27 -7.08
N THR A 67 -3.94 8.59 -6.64
CA THR A 67 -3.86 7.13 -6.69
C THR A 67 -4.03 6.56 -5.29
N ASN A 68 -5.08 5.79 -5.09
CA ASN A 68 -5.31 5.06 -3.84
C ASN A 68 -5.00 3.58 -4.06
N VAL A 69 -4.10 3.06 -3.27
CA VAL A 69 -3.66 1.66 -3.32
C VAL A 69 -4.06 0.98 -2.00
N PRO A 70 -5.28 0.44 -1.88
CA PRO A 70 -5.69 -0.26 -0.67
C PRO A 70 -4.90 -1.56 -0.52
N LEU A 71 -4.23 -1.70 0.61
CA LEU A 71 -3.37 -2.83 0.94
C LEU A 71 -3.78 -3.44 2.28
N ASN A 72 -3.60 -4.75 2.40
CA ASN A 72 -3.68 -5.41 3.68
C ASN A 72 -2.28 -5.45 4.30
N SER A 73 -2.09 -4.72 5.41
CA SER A 73 -0.82 -4.60 6.12
C SER A 73 -0.30 -5.93 6.70
N ASP A 74 -1.19 -6.91 6.92
CA ASP A 74 -0.79 -8.26 7.35
C ASP A 74 -0.23 -9.10 6.19
N ASN A 75 -0.35 -8.65 4.96
CA ASN A 75 0.10 -9.35 3.77
C ASN A 75 1.36 -8.70 3.20
N GLN A 76 2.52 -9.13 3.67
CA GLN A 76 3.81 -8.57 3.25
C GLN A 76 4.02 -8.61 1.73
N ARG A 77 3.58 -9.69 1.06
CA ARG A 77 3.67 -9.78 -0.41
C ARG A 77 2.80 -8.74 -1.11
N MET A 78 1.62 -8.46 -0.56
CA MET A 78 0.74 -7.42 -1.07
C MET A 78 1.32 -6.03 -0.83
N MET A 79 1.96 -5.82 0.34
CA MET A 79 2.67 -4.58 0.66
C MET A 79 3.81 -4.32 -0.32
N GLN A 80 4.65 -5.32 -0.61
CA GLN A 80 5.74 -5.20 -1.59
C GLN A 80 5.21 -4.83 -2.98
N LYS A 81 4.16 -5.51 -3.46
CA LYS A 81 3.52 -5.16 -4.73
C LYS A 81 2.93 -3.76 -4.74
N GLY A 82 2.43 -3.27 -3.61
CA GLY A 82 1.96 -1.91 -3.46
C GLY A 82 3.09 -0.89 -3.62
N VAL A 83 4.23 -1.12 -3.00
CA VAL A 83 5.43 -0.30 -3.16
C VAL A 83 5.88 -0.29 -4.62
N GLU A 84 6.00 -1.45 -5.27
CA GLU A 84 6.33 -1.56 -6.70
C GLU A 84 5.35 -0.78 -7.58
N ALA A 85 4.06 -0.83 -7.27
CA ALA A 85 3.04 -0.08 -8.01
C ALA A 85 3.24 1.44 -7.85
N VAL A 86 3.55 1.92 -6.65
CA VAL A 86 3.85 3.33 -6.39
C VAL A 86 5.08 3.77 -7.17
N HIS A 87 6.18 3.01 -7.13
CA HIS A 87 7.39 3.31 -7.91
C HIS A 87 7.09 3.44 -9.41
N ARG A 88 6.30 2.51 -9.97
CA ARG A 88 5.89 2.55 -11.38
C ARG A 88 5.04 3.78 -11.71
N VAL A 89 4.12 4.15 -10.83
CA VAL A 89 3.28 5.36 -11.00
C VAL A 89 4.14 6.61 -10.99
N MET A 90 5.07 6.75 -10.04
CA MET A 90 5.95 7.91 -9.94
C MET A 90 6.91 8.01 -11.12
N ALA A 91 7.48 6.88 -11.57
CA ALA A 91 8.32 6.83 -12.77
C ALA A 91 7.54 7.24 -14.02
N LEU A 92 6.30 6.76 -14.17
CA LEU A 92 5.44 7.14 -15.29
C LEU A 92 5.11 8.63 -15.25
N ALA A 93 4.73 9.20 -14.10
CA ALA A 93 4.45 10.61 -13.95
C ALA A 93 5.64 11.47 -14.39
N LYS A 94 6.85 11.13 -13.94
CA LYS A 94 8.08 11.82 -14.35
C LYS A 94 8.37 11.68 -15.84
N SER A 95 8.17 10.50 -16.42
CA SER A 95 8.39 10.27 -17.86
C SER A 95 7.44 11.05 -18.76
N LEU A 96 6.27 11.42 -18.24
CA LEU A 96 5.29 12.25 -18.94
C LEU A 96 5.49 13.77 -18.68
N GLY A 97 6.58 14.16 -18.01
CA GLY A 97 6.84 15.55 -17.64
C GLY A 97 6.00 16.06 -16.47
N GLY A 98 5.31 15.16 -15.76
CA GLY A 98 4.52 15.48 -14.57
C GLY A 98 5.37 15.60 -13.31
N VAL A 99 4.71 16.06 -12.24
CA VAL A 99 5.29 16.15 -10.89
C VAL A 99 4.81 15.03 -9.99
N ILE A 100 5.62 14.66 -9.01
CA ILE A 100 5.32 13.56 -8.07
C ILE A 100 4.28 13.93 -7.00
N SER A 101 3.94 15.19 -6.87
CA SER A 101 2.90 15.68 -5.97
C SER A 101 2.28 16.96 -6.51
N GLY A 102 0.98 16.91 -6.81
CA GLY A 102 0.24 18.07 -7.27
C GLY A 102 -0.17 19.02 -6.14
N GLU A 103 -0.69 18.49 -5.02
CA GLU A 103 -1.28 19.30 -3.95
C GLU A 103 -0.92 18.86 -2.52
N HIS A 104 -0.68 17.57 -2.27
CA HIS A 104 -0.48 17.05 -0.91
C HIS A 104 0.96 17.20 -0.38
N GLY A 105 1.85 17.79 -1.16
CA GLY A 105 3.26 17.93 -0.80
C GLY A 105 4.04 16.60 -0.90
N ILE A 106 5.33 16.68 -0.60
CA ILE A 106 6.25 15.54 -0.72
C ILE A 106 6.19 14.66 0.54
N GLY A 107 6.20 15.27 1.71
CA GLY A 107 6.23 14.57 2.98
C GLY A 107 7.44 13.64 3.10
N LEU A 108 7.24 12.53 3.79
CA LEU A 108 8.29 11.52 4.01
C LEU A 108 8.24 10.40 2.96
N THR A 109 7.04 10.07 2.47
CA THR A 109 6.82 8.91 1.59
C THR A 109 7.16 9.15 0.14
N LYS A 110 7.28 10.40 -0.29
CA LYS A 110 7.60 10.76 -1.68
C LYS A 110 9.01 11.32 -1.85
N ILE A 111 9.77 11.45 -0.76
CA ILE A 111 11.10 12.07 -0.79
C ILE A 111 12.08 11.30 -1.68
N GLU A 112 11.99 9.99 -1.74
CA GLU A 112 12.81 9.14 -2.59
C GLU A 112 12.62 9.40 -4.10
N PHE A 113 11.47 9.98 -4.48
CA PHE A 113 11.16 10.32 -5.87
C PHE A 113 11.51 11.77 -6.22
N LEU A 114 11.87 12.58 -5.23
CA LEU A 114 12.24 13.99 -5.45
C LEU A 114 13.62 14.06 -6.11
N ASP A 115 13.77 15.01 -7.04
CA ASP A 115 15.04 15.24 -7.70
C ASP A 115 16.08 15.72 -6.69
N ALA A 116 17.28 15.16 -6.74
CA ALA A 116 18.34 15.42 -5.76
C ALA A 116 18.70 16.91 -5.70
N GLU A 117 18.77 17.58 -6.85
CA GLU A 117 19.04 19.02 -6.95
C GLU A 117 18.02 19.86 -6.19
N LYS A 118 16.72 19.56 -6.34
CA LYS A 118 15.66 20.26 -5.61
C LYS A 118 15.76 20.04 -4.11
N LEU A 119 16.12 18.83 -3.71
CA LEU A 119 16.31 18.51 -2.29
C LEU A 119 17.52 19.22 -1.69
N GLU A 120 18.59 19.38 -2.45
CA GLU A 120 19.79 20.13 -2.03
C GLU A 120 19.48 21.60 -1.84
N LEU A 121 18.89 22.25 -2.83
CA LEU A 121 18.45 23.65 -2.73
C LEU A 121 17.56 23.90 -1.52
N TYR A 122 16.60 23.02 -1.29
CA TYR A 122 15.75 23.10 -0.10
C TYR A 122 16.53 22.93 1.20
N THR A 123 17.47 22.00 1.24
CA THR A 123 18.30 21.71 2.43
C THR A 123 19.17 22.92 2.76
N GLU A 124 19.78 23.54 1.76
CA GLU A 124 20.58 24.77 1.90
C GLU A 124 19.72 25.92 2.46
N TYR A 125 18.52 26.13 1.88
CA TYR A 125 17.59 27.15 2.35
C TYR A 125 17.20 26.94 3.81
N VAL A 126 16.85 25.70 4.19
CA VAL A 126 16.48 25.37 5.58
C VAL A 126 17.68 25.59 6.51
N HIS A 127 18.88 25.25 6.07
CA HIS A 127 20.08 25.47 6.90
C HIS A 127 20.37 26.95 7.16
N GLN A 128 20.08 27.81 6.18
CA GLN A 128 20.23 29.26 6.33
C GLN A 128 19.15 29.84 7.28
N MET A 129 17.89 29.39 7.14
CA MET A 129 16.75 29.98 7.85
C MET A 129 16.53 29.38 9.24
N ASP A 130 16.89 28.12 9.42
CA ASP A 130 16.71 27.37 10.68
C ASP A 130 17.95 26.48 10.93
N PRO A 131 19.10 27.08 11.21
CA PRO A 131 20.37 26.35 11.39
C PRO A 131 20.33 25.36 12.55
N GLN A 132 19.48 25.57 13.54
CA GLN A 132 19.30 24.68 14.69
C GLN A 132 18.22 23.62 14.46
N ARG A 133 17.55 23.65 13.32
CA ARG A 133 16.45 22.73 12.94
C ARG A 133 15.36 22.61 13.99
N HIS A 134 14.84 23.75 14.43
CA HIS A 134 13.70 23.79 15.36
C HIS A 134 12.39 23.38 14.70
N PHE A 135 12.21 23.70 13.40
CA PHE A 135 10.98 23.46 12.67
C PHE A 135 11.06 22.14 11.87
N ASN A 136 9.96 21.39 11.88
CA ASN A 136 9.79 20.19 11.06
C ASN A 136 10.99 19.23 11.05
N ARG A 137 11.61 19.04 12.20
CA ARG A 137 12.79 18.20 12.37
C ARG A 137 12.57 16.82 11.73
N GLY A 138 13.51 16.42 10.88
CA GLY A 138 13.45 15.13 10.19
C GLY A 138 12.49 15.10 9.00
N LYS A 139 11.88 16.20 8.58
CA LYS A 139 11.08 16.28 7.35
C LYS A 139 11.95 16.73 6.18
N LEU A 140 11.67 16.17 4.99
CA LEU A 140 12.42 16.49 3.76
C LEU A 140 13.96 16.44 3.94
N SER A 141 14.44 15.43 4.64
CA SER A 141 15.86 15.18 4.89
C SER A 141 16.26 13.85 4.27
N LYS A 142 17.48 13.78 3.71
CA LYS A 142 18.04 12.53 3.12
C LYS A 142 18.25 11.43 4.18
N ASP A 143 18.36 11.81 5.45
CA ASP A 143 18.74 10.92 6.56
C ASP A 143 17.53 10.26 7.25
N ILE A 144 16.33 10.34 6.65
CA ILE A 144 15.14 9.76 7.24
C ILE A 144 15.11 8.27 6.94
N ASP A 145 15.20 7.48 7.98
CA ASP A 145 14.87 6.06 7.89
C ASP A 145 13.35 5.87 7.88
N LEU A 146 12.80 5.57 6.72
CA LEU A 146 11.36 5.32 6.55
C LEU A 146 10.84 4.18 7.43
N ARG A 147 11.73 3.29 7.90
CA ARG A 147 11.40 2.22 8.84
C ARG A 147 11.05 2.75 10.23
N MET A 148 11.49 3.96 10.57
CA MET A 148 11.18 4.64 11.82
C MET A 148 9.87 5.44 11.77
N LEU A 149 9.20 5.47 10.61
CA LEU A 149 7.92 6.14 10.47
C LEU A 149 6.83 5.38 11.19
N TYR A 150 6.25 6.01 12.20
CA TYR A 150 5.04 5.53 12.82
C TYR A 150 3.89 5.58 11.82
N THR A 151 3.48 4.43 11.33
CA THR A 151 2.22 4.32 10.61
C THR A 151 1.10 4.19 11.65
N PRO A 152 0.05 5.02 11.60
CA PRO A 152 -1.08 4.91 12.52
C PRO A 152 -1.96 3.67 12.20
N SER A 153 -1.43 2.68 11.53
CA SER A 153 -2.01 1.36 11.35
C SER A 153 -1.70 0.55 12.60
N PHE A 154 -2.72 -0.09 13.16
CA PHE A 154 -2.51 -1.05 14.25
C PHE A 154 -1.83 -2.34 13.77
N ASN A 155 -1.76 -2.53 12.46
CA ASN A 155 -0.99 -3.60 11.84
C ASN A 155 0.41 -3.07 11.56
N LEU A 156 1.35 -3.63 12.27
CA LEU A 156 2.74 -3.23 12.22
C LEU A 156 3.41 -3.76 10.96
N LEU A 157 4.21 -2.94 10.32
CA LEU A 157 5.11 -3.40 9.26
C LEU A 157 6.13 -4.37 9.86
N GLY A 158 6.62 -5.34 9.06
CA GLY A 158 7.40 -6.48 9.55
C GLY A 158 8.56 -6.17 10.49
N ALA A 159 9.24 -5.01 10.34
CA ALA A 159 10.31 -4.59 11.25
C ALA A 159 9.77 -4.11 12.62
N GLU A 160 8.64 -3.42 12.63
CA GLU A 160 7.96 -2.99 13.86
C GLU A 160 7.39 -4.20 14.61
N SER A 161 6.90 -5.22 13.88
CA SER A 161 6.39 -6.45 14.49
C SER A 161 7.49 -7.25 15.20
N LEU A 162 8.73 -7.21 14.71
CA LEU A 162 9.86 -7.87 15.37
C LEU A 162 10.21 -7.21 16.72
N ILE A 163 10.19 -5.88 16.78
CA ILE A 163 10.42 -5.13 18.02
C ILE A 163 9.29 -5.40 19.00
N MET A 164 8.07 -5.47 18.53
CA MET A 164 6.89 -5.67 19.37
C MET A 164 6.61 -7.12 19.73
N GLN A 165 7.15 -8.11 19.00
CA GLN A 165 7.10 -9.52 19.39
C GLN A 165 7.77 -9.78 20.75
N GLN A 166 8.68 -8.91 21.17
CA GLN A 166 9.37 -8.95 22.43
C GLN A 166 8.66 -8.15 23.55
N THR A 167 7.52 -7.56 23.28
CA THR A 167 6.79 -6.70 24.23
C THR A 167 5.32 -7.09 24.31
N GLN A 168 4.66 -6.75 25.43
CA GLN A 168 3.20 -6.97 25.62
C GLN A 168 2.32 -6.26 24.59
N VAL A 169 2.89 -5.38 23.76
CA VAL A 169 2.17 -4.63 22.74
C VAL A 169 1.70 -5.51 21.57
N LYS A 170 2.32 -6.69 21.38
CA LYS A 170 1.87 -7.67 20.40
C LYS A 170 0.44 -8.14 20.66
N GLU A 171 0.10 -8.46 21.90
CA GLU A 171 -1.25 -8.92 22.27
C GLU A 171 -2.29 -7.84 21.98
N ILE A 172 -1.95 -6.56 22.24
CA ILE A 172 -2.81 -5.42 21.91
C ILE A 172 -2.95 -5.28 20.39
N SER A 173 -1.85 -5.39 19.65
CA SER A 173 -1.86 -5.32 18.18
C SER A 173 -2.74 -6.42 17.57
N ASP A 174 -2.61 -7.65 18.05
CA ASP A 174 -3.42 -8.78 17.60
C ASP A 174 -4.91 -8.62 17.94
N ALA A 175 -5.22 -8.05 19.10
CA ALA A 175 -6.58 -7.76 19.51
C ALA A 175 -7.27 -6.68 18.65
N ILE A 176 -6.51 -5.71 18.15
CA ILE A 176 -7.05 -4.56 17.40
C ILE A 176 -6.78 -4.61 15.89
N LYS A 177 -6.16 -5.67 15.38
CA LYS A 177 -5.82 -5.80 13.94
C LYS A 177 -7.01 -5.64 12.99
N ASN A 178 -8.20 -6.01 13.44
CA ASN A 178 -9.44 -5.85 12.69
C ASN A 178 -10.20 -4.55 13.03
N CYS A 179 -9.56 -3.62 13.69
CA CYS A 179 -10.18 -2.36 14.10
C CYS A 179 -10.54 -1.50 12.87
N LEU A 180 -11.83 -1.22 12.71
CA LEU A 180 -12.36 -0.36 11.65
C LEU A 180 -12.19 1.15 11.95
N ARG A 181 -11.57 1.51 13.07
CA ARG A 181 -11.42 2.91 13.55
C ARG A 181 -12.75 3.68 13.63
N CYS A 182 -13.86 2.98 13.86
CA CYS A 182 -15.19 3.59 13.94
C CYS A 182 -15.41 4.46 15.17
N GLY A 183 -14.48 4.47 16.13
CA GLY A 183 -14.52 5.30 17.35
C GLY A 183 -15.47 4.83 18.43
N LYS A 184 -16.20 3.73 18.28
CA LYS A 184 -17.16 3.21 19.28
C LYS A 184 -16.52 2.91 20.65
N CYS A 185 -15.23 2.57 20.68
CA CYS A 185 -14.50 2.31 21.93
C CYS A 185 -14.10 3.60 22.68
N LYS A 186 -14.13 4.78 22.05
CA LYS A 186 -13.65 6.04 22.66
C LYS A 186 -14.37 6.38 23.96
N SER A 187 -15.67 6.15 24.03
CA SER A 187 -16.47 6.39 25.25
C SER A 187 -16.11 5.46 26.43
N LYS A 188 -15.41 4.36 26.15
CA LYS A 188 -14.96 3.39 27.16
C LYS A 188 -13.46 3.47 27.45
N CYS A 189 -12.73 4.28 26.69
CA CYS A 189 -11.29 4.42 26.83
C CYS A 189 -10.98 5.44 27.95
N THR A 190 -10.29 5.00 28.99
CA THR A 190 -9.91 5.84 30.13
C THR A 190 -8.82 6.86 29.78
N THR A 191 -8.07 6.63 28.70
CA THR A 191 -7.01 7.51 28.22
C THR A 191 -7.45 8.44 27.08
N HIS A 192 -8.72 8.34 26.66
CA HIS A 192 -9.23 9.19 25.59
C HIS A 192 -9.42 10.62 26.10
N VAL A 193 -8.62 11.53 25.57
CA VAL A 193 -8.81 12.98 25.76
C VAL A 193 -9.64 13.49 24.57
N PRO A 194 -10.84 14.03 24.80
CA PRO A 194 -11.60 14.66 23.72
C PRO A 194 -10.75 15.81 23.17
N ARG A 195 -10.59 15.86 21.86
CA ARG A 195 -10.05 17.07 21.22
C ARG A 195 -11.13 18.14 21.32
N ALA A 196 -10.77 19.28 21.91
CA ALA A 196 -11.59 20.47 21.94
C ALA A 196 -11.81 21.00 20.50
#